data_f554e94bbc4586caa7829fa87d1dd8ca
#
_entry.id   f554e94bbc4586caa7829fa87d1dd8ca
#
_cell.length_a   1.000
_cell.length_b   1.000
_cell.length_c   1.000
_cell.angle_alpha   90.00
_cell.angle_beta   90.00
_cell.angle_gamma   90.00
#
_symmetry.space_group_name_H-M   'P 1'
#
loop_
_entity.id
_entity.type
_entity.pdbx_description
1 polymer ?
#
loop_
_entity_poly.entity_id
_entity_poly.type
_entity_poly.pdbx_seq_one_letter_code
_entity_poly.pdbx_strand_id
1 'polypeptide(L)'
;MKHHRLTTPTRNAFTLLEMMVVLLIIALILGSVAVMVQGIEGNAQQVTTDGKIKALETALTSYKIANLTYPTQEQGLDALVTRPSGEPKPRRWNALMKPDGLNDPWGRKILYRNPGKRNTTGYDVFSMGPDGIENTDDDIGNW
;
A
#
# COMPACT_ATOMS: atom_id res chain seq x y z
N MET A 1 13.67 -28.28 -75.90
CA MET A 1 12.64 -28.00 -74.89
C MET A 1 13.21 -28.37 -73.52
N LYS A 2 13.55 -27.36 -72.66
CA LYS A 2 14.02 -27.62 -71.28
C LYS A 2 12.82 -27.57 -70.36
N HIS A 3 12.47 -28.70 -69.74
CA HIS A 3 11.44 -28.76 -68.73
C HIS A 3 11.98 -28.23 -67.40
N HIS A 4 11.54 -27.04 -66.93
CA HIS A 4 11.76 -26.55 -65.60
C HIS A 4 10.88 -27.34 -64.63
N ARG A 5 11.47 -28.16 -63.76
CA ARG A 5 10.77 -28.76 -62.61
C ARG A 5 10.60 -27.68 -61.54
N LEU A 6 9.39 -27.28 -61.27
CA LEU A 6 9.04 -26.45 -60.11
C LEU A 6 9.13 -27.33 -58.88
N THR A 7 10.11 -27.06 -58.01
CA THR A 7 10.17 -27.65 -56.69
C THR A 7 9.23 -26.90 -55.78
N THR A 8 8.16 -27.56 -55.35
CA THR A 8 7.23 -27.06 -54.34
C THR A 8 7.95 -27.05 -52.99
N PRO A 9 7.97 -25.91 -52.24
CA PRO A 9 8.53 -25.91 -50.92
C PRO A 9 7.70 -26.78 -49.97
N THR A 10 8.33 -27.73 -49.29
CA THR A 10 7.71 -28.54 -48.25
C THR A 10 7.42 -27.61 -47.05
N ARG A 11 6.13 -27.35 -46.79
CA ARG A 11 5.70 -26.68 -45.60
C ARG A 11 5.81 -27.68 -44.45
N ASN A 12 6.74 -27.44 -43.52
CA ASN A 12 6.82 -28.18 -42.27
C ASN A 12 5.56 -27.85 -41.45
N ALA A 13 4.69 -28.82 -41.28
CA ALA A 13 3.56 -28.71 -40.35
C ALA A 13 4.04 -29.07 -38.93
N PHE A 14 3.65 -28.26 -37.97
CA PHE A 14 3.94 -28.55 -36.56
C PHE A 14 3.27 -29.83 -36.10
N THR A 15 3.97 -30.63 -35.32
CA THR A 15 3.40 -31.84 -34.71
C THR A 15 2.49 -31.47 -33.54
N LEU A 16 1.50 -32.30 -33.26
CA LEU A 16 0.60 -32.12 -32.11
C LEU A 16 1.40 -32.14 -30.79
N LEU A 17 2.42 -32.98 -30.71
CA LEU A 17 3.31 -33.07 -29.56
C LEU A 17 4.08 -31.74 -29.32
N GLU A 18 4.58 -31.10 -30.38
CA GLU A 18 5.30 -29.85 -30.32
C GLU A 18 4.43 -28.72 -29.77
N MET A 19 3.17 -28.65 -30.23
CA MET A 19 2.22 -27.68 -29.70
C MET A 19 1.85 -27.95 -28.25
N MET A 20 1.72 -29.22 -27.83
CA MET A 20 1.45 -29.60 -26.44
C MET A 20 2.62 -29.17 -25.51
N VAL A 21 3.87 -29.40 -25.93
CA VAL A 21 5.06 -29.01 -25.16
C VAL A 21 5.15 -27.49 -25.04
N VAL A 22 4.91 -26.76 -26.11
CA VAL A 22 4.91 -25.29 -26.09
C VAL A 22 3.84 -24.75 -25.14
N LEU A 23 2.62 -25.27 -25.18
CA LEU A 23 1.54 -24.87 -24.28
C LEU A 23 1.88 -25.20 -22.81
N LEU A 24 2.51 -26.36 -22.54
CA LEU A 24 2.97 -26.73 -21.22
C LEU A 24 4.00 -25.73 -20.66
N ILE A 25 5.00 -25.36 -21.48
CA ILE A 25 6.03 -24.38 -21.09
C ILE A 25 5.39 -23.01 -20.82
N ILE A 26 4.48 -22.56 -21.68
CA ILE A 26 3.76 -21.28 -21.48
C ILE A 26 2.96 -21.32 -20.18
N ALA A 27 2.25 -22.40 -19.89
CA ALA A 27 1.48 -22.56 -18.66
C ALA A 27 2.37 -22.52 -17.41
N LEU A 28 3.55 -23.17 -17.45
CA LEU A 28 4.54 -23.12 -16.37
C LEU A 28 5.09 -21.71 -16.13
N ILE A 29 5.42 -20.99 -17.20
CA ILE A 29 5.93 -19.61 -17.10
C ILE A 29 4.85 -18.68 -16.54
N LEU A 30 3.63 -18.73 -17.06
CA LEU A 30 2.52 -17.89 -16.59
C LEU A 30 2.17 -18.19 -15.12
N GLY A 31 2.21 -19.48 -14.72
CA GLY A 31 1.98 -19.87 -13.33
C GLY A 31 3.03 -19.31 -12.38
N SER A 32 4.31 -19.34 -12.75
CA SER A 32 5.40 -18.80 -11.91
C SER A 32 5.35 -17.27 -11.77
N VAL A 33 4.99 -16.55 -12.82
CA VAL A 33 4.86 -15.09 -12.81
C VAL A 33 3.72 -14.65 -11.89
N ALA A 34 2.59 -15.34 -11.88
CA ALA A 34 1.44 -14.99 -11.04
C ALA A 34 1.78 -15.01 -9.55
N VAL A 35 2.56 -16.00 -9.09
CA VAL A 35 3.01 -16.10 -7.67
C VAL A 35 3.99 -14.99 -7.32
N MET A 36 4.90 -14.64 -8.23
CA MET A 36 5.89 -13.58 -8.00
C MET A 36 5.25 -12.19 -7.88
N VAL A 37 4.23 -11.89 -8.67
CA VAL A 37 3.54 -10.59 -8.65
C VAL A 37 2.83 -10.38 -7.31
N GLN A 38 2.15 -11.37 -6.74
CA GLN A 38 1.47 -11.26 -5.45
C GLN A 38 2.42 -10.91 -4.30
N GLY A 39 3.63 -11.46 -4.28
CA GLY A 39 4.65 -11.13 -3.27
C GLY A 39 5.18 -9.69 -3.39
N ILE A 40 5.29 -9.16 -4.61
CA ILE A 40 5.75 -7.80 -4.85
C ILE A 40 4.70 -6.77 -4.37
N GLU A 41 3.41 -7.02 -4.62
CA GLU A 41 2.32 -6.12 -4.21
C GLU A 41 2.26 -5.99 -2.69
N GLY A 42 2.36 -7.08 -1.94
CA GLY A 42 2.35 -7.05 -0.47
C GLY A 42 3.47 -6.19 0.11
N ASN A 43 4.70 -6.38 -0.38
CA ASN A 43 5.86 -5.59 0.06
C ASN A 43 5.71 -4.09 -0.31
N ALA A 44 5.20 -3.78 -1.49
CA ALA A 44 4.99 -2.40 -1.93
C ALA A 44 3.94 -1.67 -1.08
N GLN A 45 2.86 -2.36 -0.70
CA GLN A 45 1.83 -1.81 0.18
C GLN A 45 2.36 -1.56 1.59
N GLN A 46 3.18 -2.46 2.13
CA GLN A 46 3.82 -2.28 3.44
C GLN A 46 4.75 -1.06 3.45
N VAL A 47 5.67 -0.95 2.48
CA VAL A 47 6.58 0.21 2.34
C VAL A 47 5.80 1.52 2.16
N THR A 48 4.70 1.49 1.41
CA THR A 48 3.82 2.66 1.23
C THR A 48 3.16 3.06 2.55
N THR A 49 2.73 2.09 3.35
CA THR A 49 2.10 2.33 4.66
C THR A 49 3.09 2.92 5.64
N ASP A 50 4.31 2.38 5.73
CA ASP A 50 5.40 2.94 6.54
C ASP A 50 5.68 4.41 6.17
N GLY A 51 5.75 4.70 4.88
CA GLY A 51 5.93 6.06 4.38
C GLY A 51 4.80 7.01 4.80
N LYS A 52 3.55 6.56 4.74
CA LYS A 52 2.38 7.32 5.20
C LYS A 52 2.40 7.57 6.71
N ILE A 53 2.75 6.56 7.51
CA ILE A 53 2.88 6.71 8.97
C ILE A 53 3.93 7.76 9.31
N LYS A 54 5.12 7.71 8.70
CA LYS A 54 6.17 8.73 8.89
C LYS A 54 5.73 10.13 8.48
N ALA A 55 4.97 10.26 7.40
CA ALA A 55 4.41 11.54 6.99
C ALA A 55 3.39 12.07 8.02
N LEU A 56 2.55 11.20 8.59
CA LEU A 56 1.60 11.54 9.65
C LEU A 56 2.33 11.95 10.95
N GLU A 57 3.40 11.26 11.35
CA GLU A 57 4.24 11.65 12.49
C GLU A 57 4.82 13.05 12.30
N THR A 58 5.32 13.35 11.09
CA THR A 58 5.83 14.69 10.75
C THR A 58 4.74 15.75 10.84
N ALA A 59 3.54 15.46 10.34
CA ALA A 59 2.39 16.36 10.40
C ALA A 59 1.91 16.57 11.85
N LEU A 60 1.84 15.51 12.66
CA LEU A 60 1.50 15.59 14.08
C LEU A 60 2.52 16.40 14.88
N THR A 61 3.81 16.23 14.57
CA THR A 61 4.88 17.04 15.16
C THR A 61 4.73 18.52 14.79
N SER A 62 4.46 18.81 13.55
CA SER A 62 4.19 20.18 13.07
C SER A 62 2.96 20.79 13.74
N TYR A 63 1.88 20.00 13.89
CA TYR A 63 0.70 20.42 14.64
C TYR A 63 1.03 20.76 16.10
N LYS A 64 1.81 19.90 16.80
CA LYS A 64 2.25 20.14 18.16
C LYS A 64 3.11 21.39 18.30
N ILE A 65 4.04 21.64 17.38
CA ILE A 65 4.86 22.85 17.38
C ILE A 65 3.98 24.12 17.29
N ALA A 66 2.96 24.10 16.44
CA ALA A 66 2.06 25.24 16.24
C ALA A 66 1.07 25.44 17.39
N ASN A 67 0.66 24.37 18.08
CA ASN A 67 -0.46 24.35 19.02
C ASN A 67 -0.05 23.95 20.46
N LEU A 68 1.20 23.54 20.68
CA LEU A 68 1.81 23.09 21.95
C LEU A 68 1.34 21.69 22.41
N THR A 69 0.33 21.13 21.77
CA THR A 69 -0.24 19.81 22.08
C THR A 69 -0.51 19.04 20.79
N TYR A 70 -0.53 17.72 20.86
CA TYR A 70 -1.07 16.89 19.80
C TYR A 70 -2.60 17.02 19.74
N PRO A 71 -3.24 16.66 18.61
CA PRO A 71 -4.69 16.52 18.56
C PRO A 71 -5.20 15.60 19.68
N THR A 72 -6.38 15.88 20.23
CA THR A 72 -7.02 14.96 21.19
C THR A 72 -7.47 13.68 20.49
N GLN A 73 -7.84 12.66 21.28
CA GLN A 73 -8.39 11.42 20.73
C GLN A 73 -9.63 11.68 19.88
N GLU A 74 -10.50 12.61 20.30
CA GLU A 74 -11.74 12.98 19.60
C GLU A 74 -11.45 13.78 18.32
N GLN A 75 -10.41 14.62 18.32
CA GLN A 75 -9.98 15.37 17.14
C GLN A 75 -9.33 14.46 16.09
N GLY A 76 -8.62 13.44 16.54
CA GLY A 76 -8.01 12.43 15.68
C GLY A 76 -7.08 12.98 14.62
N LEU A 77 -6.78 12.17 13.61
CA LEU A 77 -5.99 12.59 12.44
C LEU A 77 -6.74 13.56 11.54
N ASP A 78 -8.07 13.62 11.64
CA ASP A 78 -8.87 14.56 10.84
C ASP A 78 -8.50 16.03 11.17
N ALA A 79 -7.94 16.31 12.37
CA ALA A 79 -7.38 17.59 12.73
C ALA A 79 -6.23 18.09 11.83
N LEU A 80 -5.56 17.18 11.12
CA LEU A 80 -4.49 17.51 10.18
C LEU A 80 -5.01 17.96 8.81
N VAL A 81 -6.26 17.65 8.51
CA VAL A 81 -6.92 17.93 7.22
C VAL A 81 -7.97 19.02 7.35
N THR A 82 -8.74 18.99 8.42
CA THR A 82 -9.84 19.94 8.69
C THR A 82 -9.66 20.58 10.05
N ARG A 83 -9.91 21.89 10.16
CA ARG A 83 -9.80 22.60 11.42
C ARG A 83 -10.78 22.02 12.44
N PRO A 84 -10.31 21.51 13.61
CA PRO A 84 -11.20 21.04 14.66
C PRO A 84 -12.14 22.15 15.16
N SER A 85 -13.41 21.80 15.34
CA SER A 85 -14.42 22.69 15.93
C SER A 85 -14.53 22.52 17.45
N GLY A 86 -14.10 21.34 17.97
CA GLY A 86 -14.10 21.01 19.39
C GLY A 86 -12.95 21.63 20.19
N GLU A 87 -13.08 21.63 21.51
CA GLU A 87 -12.00 22.09 22.41
C GLU A 87 -10.97 20.97 22.66
N PRO A 88 -9.68 21.32 22.85
CA PRO A 88 -9.10 22.66 22.74
C PRO A 88 -8.97 23.11 21.28
N LYS A 89 -9.39 24.32 20.98
CA LYS A 89 -9.22 24.87 19.63
C LYS A 89 -7.75 25.11 19.32
N PRO A 90 -7.29 24.74 18.10
CA PRO A 90 -5.92 24.98 17.72
C PRO A 90 -5.64 26.50 17.64
N ARG A 91 -4.52 26.92 18.22
CA ARG A 91 -4.07 28.34 18.22
C ARG A 91 -3.71 28.81 16.81
N ARG A 92 -3.00 27.95 16.06
CA ARG A 92 -2.62 28.17 14.67
C ARG A 92 -2.95 26.91 13.90
N TRP A 93 -3.83 27.02 12.93
CA TRP A 93 -4.23 25.88 12.14
C TRP A 93 -4.06 26.13 10.64
N ASN A 94 -3.41 25.20 9.96
CA ASN A 94 -3.38 25.02 8.51
C ASN A 94 -3.52 23.53 8.22
N ALA A 95 -4.03 23.19 7.06
CA ALA A 95 -4.05 21.80 6.62
C ALA A 95 -2.61 21.31 6.43
N LEU A 96 -2.25 20.27 7.15
CA LEU A 96 -0.91 19.64 7.13
C LEU A 96 -0.88 18.39 6.26
N MET A 97 -2.07 17.84 5.95
CA MET A 97 -2.23 16.62 5.14
C MET A 97 -3.39 16.78 4.16
N LYS A 98 -3.39 15.97 3.10
CA LYS A 98 -4.55 15.77 2.23
C LYS A 98 -5.42 14.64 2.81
N PRO A 99 -6.75 14.62 2.52
CA PRO A 99 -7.64 13.55 3.01
C PRO A 99 -7.16 12.13 2.67
N ASP A 100 -6.63 11.91 1.47
CA ASP A 100 -6.12 10.61 1.01
C ASP A 100 -4.90 10.13 1.81
N GLY A 101 -4.19 11.04 2.47
CA GLY A 101 -3.07 10.72 3.35
C GLY A 101 -3.48 10.05 4.65
N LEU A 102 -4.76 10.08 5.00
CA LEU A 102 -5.30 9.44 6.20
C LEU A 102 -5.73 7.98 5.98
N ASN A 103 -5.63 7.47 4.75
CA ASN A 103 -6.01 6.10 4.40
C ASN A 103 -4.76 5.27 4.06
N ASP A 104 -4.81 4.01 4.45
CA ASP A 104 -3.81 3.01 4.06
C ASP A 104 -4.01 2.56 2.59
N PRO A 105 -3.09 1.75 2.02
CA PRO A 105 -3.22 1.24 0.66
C PRO A 105 -4.39 0.27 0.46
N TRP A 106 -4.94 -0.28 1.53
CA TRP A 106 -6.12 -1.16 1.49
C TRP A 106 -7.44 -0.39 1.59
N GLY A 107 -7.38 0.98 1.61
CA GLY A 107 -8.55 1.86 1.62
C GLY A 107 -9.17 2.09 2.99
N ARG A 108 -8.52 1.65 4.07
CA ARG A 108 -8.97 1.86 5.45
C ARG A 108 -8.31 3.08 6.06
N LYS A 109 -8.99 3.73 7.02
CA LYS A 109 -8.39 4.83 7.78
C LYS A 109 -7.23 4.34 8.65
N ILE A 110 -6.12 5.07 8.63
CA ILE A 110 -5.05 4.93 9.60
C ILE A 110 -5.58 5.36 10.96
N LEU A 111 -5.29 4.56 11.98
CA LEU A 111 -5.80 4.75 13.34
C LEU A 111 -4.88 5.64 14.16
N TYR A 112 -5.46 6.35 15.12
CA TYR A 112 -4.76 7.25 16.04
C TYR A 112 -5.22 7.00 17.46
N ARG A 113 -4.26 6.96 18.39
CA ARG A 113 -4.52 6.88 19.84
C ARG A 113 -3.66 7.88 20.57
N ASN A 114 -4.30 8.70 21.38
CA ASN A 114 -3.63 9.63 22.26
C ASN A 114 -4.37 9.68 23.61
N PRO A 115 -3.77 9.15 24.71
CA PRO A 115 -2.41 8.60 24.80
C PRO A 115 -2.25 7.26 24.09
N GLY A 116 -1.02 6.97 23.65
CA GLY A 116 -0.68 5.71 22.99
C GLY A 116 -0.74 4.51 23.93
N LYS A 117 -1.06 3.32 23.40
CA LYS A 117 -0.99 2.06 24.15
C LYS A 117 0.38 1.40 23.98
N ARG A 118 0.97 1.44 22.79
CA ARG A 118 2.33 0.94 22.51
C ARG A 118 3.37 2.01 22.82
N ASN A 119 3.16 3.23 22.36
CA ASN A 119 3.96 4.40 22.73
C ASN A 119 3.36 5.11 23.95
N THR A 120 3.54 4.55 25.14
CA THR A 120 2.93 5.03 26.39
C THR A 120 3.30 6.47 26.78
N THR A 121 4.41 7.01 26.25
CA THR A 121 4.85 8.40 26.47
C THR A 121 4.38 9.37 25.38
N GLY A 122 3.61 8.91 24.43
CA GLY A 122 3.18 9.68 23.27
C GLY A 122 1.83 9.22 22.70
N TYR A 123 1.81 8.99 21.42
CA TYR A 123 0.63 8.55 20.67
C TYR A 123 0.98 7.35 19.78
N ASP A 124 -0.01 6.58 19.41
CA ASP A 124 0.09 5.55 18.39
C ASP A 124 -0.57 6.03 17.10
N VAL A 125 0.12 5.81 15.97
CA VAL A 125 -0.42 5.93 14.61
C VAL A 125 -0.14 4.64 13.89
N PHE A 126 -1.17 3.98 13.38
CA PHE A 126 -1.00 2.66 12.79
C PHE A 126 -2.09 2.30 11.78
N SER A 127 -1.75 1.40 10.87
CA SER A 127 -2.69 0.67 10.00
C SER A 127 -2.84 -0.75 10.52
N MET A 128 -4.03 -1.30 10.38
CA MET A 128 -4.36 -2.69 10.71
C MET A 128 -3.87 -3.68 9.64
N GLY A 129 -2.91 -3.30 8.81
CA GLY A 129 -2.31 -4.19 7.83
C GLY A 129 -3.29 -4.76 6.78
N PRO A 130 -2.91 -5.78 6.05
CA PRO A 130 -3.73 -6.40 5.01
C PRO A 130 -4.98 -7.10 5.55
N ASP A 131 -4.94 -7.71 6.74
CA ASP A 131 -6.09 -8.44 7.30
C ASP A 131 -7.19 -7.52 7.86
N GLY A 132 -6.86 -6.26 8.21
CA GLY A 132 -7.77 -5.28 8.75
C GLY A 132 -8.24 -5.56 10.18
N ILE A 133 -7.48 -6.38 10.91
CA ILE A 133 -7.74 -6.76 12.30
C ILE A 133 -6.69 -6.11 13.18
N GLU A 134 -7.12 -5.39 14.20
CA GLU A 134 -6.25 -4.71 15.14
C GLU A 134 -5.59 -5.69 16.12
N ASN A 135 -4.34 -5.43 16.47
CA ASN A 135 -3.47 -6.21 17.36
C ASN A 135 -3.04 -7.56 16.77
N THR A 136 -2.79 -7.61 15.48
CA THR A 136 -2.17 -8.73 14.76
C THR A 136 -0.71 -8.41 14.39
N ASP A 137 0.02 -9.41 13.90
CA ASP A 137 1.45 -9.26 13.59
C ASP A 137 1.70 -8.42 12.32
N ASP A 138 0.66 -8.18 11.53
CA ASP A 138 0.70 -7.38 10.30
C ASP A 138 0.30 -5.91 10.52
N ASP A 139 0.00 -5.50 11.76
CA ASP A 139 -0.15 -4.10 12.13
C ASP A 139 1.13 -3.32 11.85
N ILE A 140 1.02 -2.22 11.14
CA ILE A 140 2.12 -1.33 10.79
C ILE A 140 1.94 -0.02 11.53
N GLY A 141 2.86 0.31 12.44
CA GLY A 141 2.73 1.47 13.31
C GLY A 141 4.04 2.19 13.61
N ASN A 142 3.96 3.25 14.39
CA ASN A 142 5.09 4.11 14.77
C ASN A 142 5.87 3.62 16.02
N TRP A 143 5.79 2.32 16.33
CA TRP A 143 6.51 1.66 17.43
C TRP A 143 7.64 0.79 16.92
#